data_62e3769bfe6083e3677e80b54c86d216
#
_entry.id   62e3769bfe6083e3677e80b54c86d216
#
_cell.length_a   1.000
_cell.length_b   1.000
_cell.length_c   1.000
_cell.angle_alpha   90.00
_cell.angle_beta   90.00
_cell.angle_gamma   90.00
#
_symmetry.space_group_name_H-M   'P 1'
#
loop_
_entity.id
_entity.type
_entity.pdbx_description
1 polymer ?
#
loop_
_entity_poly.entity_id
_entity_poly.type
_entity_poly.pdbx_seq_one_letter_code
_entity_poly.pdbx_strand_id
1 'polypeptide(L)'
;MYVLHDIYMVDHDLSAQIDYIIITPSMVYFIECKNLIGTIIIDSMGNFTREYTYNGKTIKEGIYSPITQNQRHLELYKMLREKDKGSVMKFLYDKTFSNSFKSLVVLANPKSILKSRYAPKEIKEKVIKADQLINYIKKHEQSAFRNQKDMIAMADGLLSYHQKQEIPPIQEENTFESIETNHDDQLIESLKKYRMNKAQEKNLPPYYIFNDITLNEIIAYKPTTIEELLAIKGFGPKKCDWYGEDILDIIRSL
;
A
#
# COMPACT_ATOMS: atom_id res chain seq x y z
N MET A 1 -2.28 -23.33 10.22
CA MET A 1 -1.98 -22.01 9.69
C MET A 1 -2.01 -22.07 8.17
N TYR A 2 -2.68 -21.10 7.54
CA TYR A 2 -2.72 -20.91 6.08
C TYR A 2 -2.15 -19.55 5.74
N VAL A 3 -1.54 -19.44 4.56
CA VAL A 3 -0.95 -18.20 4.06
C VAL A 3 -1.49 -17.95 2.65
N LEU A 4 -2.08 -16.79 2.45
CA LEU A 4 -2.45 -16.26 1.14
C LEU A 4 -1.48 -15.13 0.81
N HIS A 5 -1.18 -14.94 -0.46
CA HIS A 5 -0.31 -13.85 -0.90
C HIS A 5 -0.86 -13.20 -2.16
N ASP A 6 -0.49 -11.95 -2.37
CA ASP A 6 -0.84 -11.19 -3.56
C ASP A 6 -2.35 -11.16 -3.82
N ILE A 7 -3.11 -10.76 -2.78
CA ILE A 7 -4.56 -10.70 -2.86
C ILE A 7 -5.00 -9.30 -3.28
N TYR A 8 -5.58 -9.20 -4.47
CA TYR A 8 -6.12 -7.97 -5.01
C TYR A 8 -7.63 -7.91 -4.82
N MET A 9 -8.11 -6.92 -4.09
CA MET A 9 -9.53 -6.68 -3.81
C MET A 9 -9.95 -5.34 -4.36
N VAL A 10 -11.17 -5.28 -4.91
CA VAL A 10 -11.76 -4.05 -5.47
C VAL A 10 -13.17 -3.88 -4.95
N ASP A 11 -13.52 -2.64 -4.63
CA ASP A 11 -14.87 -2.20 -4.33
C ASP A 11 -15.11 -0.81 -4.93
N HIS A 12 -15.85 -0.76 -6.05
CA HIS A 12 -16.04 0.46 -6.83
C HIS A 12 -14.69 1.13 -7.18
N ASP A 13 -14.46 2.35 -6.68
CA ASP A 13 -13.21 3.10 -6.92
C ASP A 13 -12.10 2.77 -5.91
N LEU A 14 -12.36 1.86 -4.97
CA LEU A 14 -11.39 1.46 -3.96
C LEU A 14 -10.75 0.15 -4.36
N SER A 15 -9.44 0.08 -4.23
CA SER A 15 -8.69 -1.15 -4.44
C SER A 15 -7.61 -1.33 -3.37
N ALA A 16 -7.29 -2.58 -3.09
CA ALA A 16 -6.22 -2.96 -2.18
C ALA A 16 -5.47 -4.17 -2.74
N GLN A 17 -4.15 -4.06 -2.81
CA GLN A 17 -3.28 -5.20 -3.03
C GLN A 17 -2.63 -5.54 -1.69
N ILE A 18 -2.92 -6.72 -1.20
CA ILE A 18 -2.49 -7.20 0.11
C ILE A 18 -1.36 -8.18 -0.11
N ASP A 19 -0.16 -7.86 0.39
CA ASP A 19 1.02 -8.69 0.16
C ASP A 19 0.86 -10.10 0.73
N TYR A 20 0.43 -10.21 2.01
CA TYR A 20 0.17 -11.50 2.64
C TYR A 20 -1.01 -11.45 3.61
N ILE A 21 -1.74 -12.55 3.69
CA ILE A 21 -2.74 -12.81 4.74
C ILE A 21 -2.38 -14.12 5.42
N ILE A 22 -2.18 -14.09 6.75
CA ILE A 22 -1.90 -15.28 7.54
C ILE A 22 -3.12 -15.60 8.41
N ILE A 23 -3.65 -16.82 8.25
CA ILE A 23 -4.81 -17.32 8.98
C ILE A 23 -4.32 -18.34 10.02
N THR A 24 -4.56 -18.04 11.28
CA THR A 24 -4.27 -18.92 12.41
C THR A 24 -5.56 -19.37 13.10
N PRO A 25 -5.52 -20.33 14.02
CA PRO A 25 -6.71 -20.74 14.79
C PRO A 25 -7.39 -19.61 15.57
N SER A 26 -6.66 -18.55 15.95
CA SER A 26 -7.23 -17.45 16.73
C SER A 26 -7.30 -16.12 15.97
N MET A 27 -6.43 -15.88 14.99
CA MET A 27 -6.26 -14.57 14.37
C MET A 27 -6.10 -14.65 12.84
N VAL A 28 -6.43 -13.56 12.17
CA VAL A 28 -6.09 -13.32 10.76
C VAL A 28 -5.23 -12.06 10.68
N TYR A 29 -4.03 -12.19 10.14
CA TYR A 29 -3.08 -11.08 10.00
C TYR A 29 -3.06 -10.61 8.56
N PHE A 30 -3.34 -9.32 8.34
CA PHE A 30 -3.10 -8.63 7.09
C PHE A 30 -1.71 -8.01 7.17
N ILE A 31 -0.83 -8.40 6.28
CA ILE A 31 0.59 -8.05 6.32
C ILE A 31 0.95 -7.19 5.12
N GLU A 32 1.52 -6.04 5.39
CA GLU A 32 2.21 -5.19 4.43
C GLU A 32 3.71 -5.42 4.54
N CYS A 33 4.37 -5.80 3.45
CA CYS A 33 5.80 -6.05 3.39
C CYS A 33 6.55 -4.86 2.80
N LYS A 34 7.58 -4.39 3.51
CA LYS A 34 8.46 -3.32 3.02
C LYS A 34 9.88 -3.83 2.85
N ASN A 35 10.32 -3.95 1.61
CA ASN A 35 11.70 -4.33 1.28
C ASN A 35 12.59 -3.08 1.17
N LEU A 36 12.83 -2.38 2.28
CA LEU A 36 13.57 -1.13 2.33
C LEU A 36 14.96 -1.35 2.94
N ILE A 37 16.03 -0.95 2.24
CA ILE A 37 17.39 -0.92 2.80
C ILE A 37 17.59 0.39 3.58
N GLY A 38 18.31 0.32 4.71
CA GLY A 38 18.64 1.47 5.54
C GLY A 38 17.92 1.51 6.87
N THR A 39 17.94 2.66 7.51
CA THR A 39 17.31 2.87 8.81
C THR A 39 15.89 3.42 8.63
N ILE A 40 14.92 2.70 9.16
CA ILE A 40 13.53 3.16 9.25
C ILE A 40 13.35 3.75 10.66
N ILE A 41 13.02 5.02 10.72
CA ILE A 41 12.84 5.77 11.96
C ILE A 41 11.35 6.07 12.10
N ILE A 42 10.79 5.76 13.26
CA ILE A 42 9.42 6.14 13.62
C ILE A 42 9.51 7.10 14.81
N ASP A 43 9.01 8.32 14.61
CA ASP A 43 9.06 9.36 15.64
C ASP A 43 7.96 9.23 16.70
N SER A 44 7.91 10.18 17.65
CA SER A 44 6.91 10.21 18.71
C SER A 44 5.49 10.52 18.23
N MET A 45 5.33 11.03 17.01
CA MET A 45 4.05 11.30 16.37
C MET A 45 3.61 10.13 15.46
N GLY A 46 4.46 9.11 15.28
CA GLY A 46 4.18 7.97 14.40
C GLY A 46 4.55 8.21 12.94
N ASN A 47 5.28 9.28 12.62
CA ASN A 47 5.76 9.52 11.27
C ASN A 47 6.92 8.59 10.92
N PHE A 48 6.94 8.15 9.69
CA PHE A 48 7.98 7.27 9.16
C PHE A 48 8.99 8.05 8.32
N THR A 49 10.27 7.84 8.62
CA THR A 49 11.39 8.39 7.86
C THR A 49 12.36 7.27 7.50
N ARG A 50 12.84 7.25 6.28
CA ARG A 50 13.92 6.37 5.83
C ARG A 50 15.22 7.14 5.74
N GLU A 51 16.30 6.55 6.24
CA GLU A 51 17.66 7.06 6.13
C GLU A 51 18.55 5.98 5.52
N TYR A 52 19.20 6.28 4.39
CA TYR A 52 20.07 5.34 3.68
C TYR A 52 21.22 6.08 2.98
N THR A 53 22.27 5.33 2.63
CA THR A 53 23.42 5.90 1.89
C THR A 53 23.32 5.53 0.42
N TYR A 54 23.41 6.53 -0.43
CA TYR A 54 23.47 6.37 -1.87
C TYR A 54 24.61 7.26 -2.44
N ASN A 55 25.50 6.67 -3.24
CA ASN A 55 26.67 7.36 -3.81
C ASN A 55 27.48 8.14 -2.76
N GLY A 56 27.72 7.53 -1.58
CA GLY A 56 28.46 8.13 -0.49
C GLY A 56 27.76 9.26 0.27
N LYS A 57 26.54 9.62 -0.09
CA LYS A 57 25.72 10.63 0.60
C LYS A 57 24.63 9.97 1.42
N THR A 58 24.39 10.47 2.62
CA THR A 58 23.24 10.06 3.44
C THR A 58 22.00 10.80 2.99
N ILE A 59 21.00 10.06 2.56
CA ILE A 59 19.68 10.56 2.16
C ILE A 59 18.70 10.26 3.28
N LYS A 60 17.88 11.25 3.61
CA LYS A 60 16.81 11.13 4.59
C LYS A 60 15.51 11.59 3.93
N GLU A 61 14.52 10.70 3.86
CA GLU A 61 13.24 10.95 3.21
C GLU A 61 12.06 10.50 4.09
N GLY A 62 10.97 11.24 4.08
CA GLY A 62 9.71 10.80 4.67
C GLY A 62 9.10 9.71 3.80
N ILE A 63 8.62 8.65 4.42
CA ILE A 63 7.87 7.61 3.72
C ILE A 63 6.42 7.58 4.20
N TYR A 64 5.52 7.31 3.28
CA TYR A 64 4.13 7.12 3.63
C TYR A 64 3.98 5.99 4.65
N SER A 65 3.15 6.21 5.68
CA SER A 65 2.98 5.23 6.75
C SER A 65 2.45 3.89 6.21
N PRO A 66 3.26 2.82 6.24
CA PRO A 66 2.81 1.50 5.81
C PRO A 66 1.72 0.93 6.74
N ILE A 67 1.64 1.42 7.98
CA ILE A 67 0.53 1.09 8.89
C ILE A 67 -0.79 1.63 8.35
N THR A 68 -0.81 2.89 7.92
CA THR A 68 -2.01 3.51 7.35
C THR A 68 -2.40 2.83 6.04
N GLN A 69 -1.42 2.45 5.22
CA GLN A 69 -1.66 1.70 4.00
C GLN A 69 -2.36 0.37 4.31
N ASN A 70 -1.77 -0.43 5.17
CA ASN A 70 -2.30 -1.75 5.51
C ASN A 70 -3.63 -1.69 6.29
N GLN A 71 -3.83 -0.63 7.09
CA GLN A 71 -5.11 -0.41 7.76
C GLN A 71 -6.25 -0.22 6.76
N ARG A 72 -6.01 0.48 5.65
CA ARG A 72 -6.99 0.65 4.57
C ARG A 72 -7.31 -0.65 3.84
N HIS A 73 -6.30 -1.49 3.63
CA HIS A 73 -6.52 -2.83 3.07
C HIS A 73 -7.48 -3.63 3.95
N LEU A 74 -7.28 -3.55 5.26
CA LEU A 74 -8.15 -4.21 6.23
C LEU A 74 -9.56 -3.60 6.27
N GLU A 75 -9.68 -2.28 6.16
CA GLU A 75 -10.95 -1.55 6.10
C GLU A 75 -11.74 -1.90 4.84
N LEU A 76 -11.08 -1.96 3.67
CA LEU A 76 -11.73 -2.39 2.43
C LEU A 76 -12.27 -3.82 2.55
N TYR A 77 -11.47 -4.75 3.09
CA TYR A 77 -11.96 -6.11 3.36
C TYR A 77 -13.17 -6.11 4.30
N LYS A 78 -13.13 -5.31 5.37
CA LYS A 78 -14.24 -5.17 6.31
C LYS A 78 -15.51 -4.68 5.59
N MET A 79 -15.40 -3.64 4.76
CA MET A 79 -16.50 -3.10 3.96
C MET A 79 -17.10 -4.16 3.03
N LEU A 80 -16.25 -4.91 2.30
CA LEU A 80 -16.69 -6.00 1.43
C LEU A 80 -17.47 -7.08 2.21
N ARG A 81 -16.98 -7.44 3.41
CA ARG A 81 -17.65 -8.44 4.28
C ARG A 81 -18.97 -7.97 4.87
N GLU A 82 -19.19 -6.67 4.95
CA GLU A 82 -20.39 -6.08 5.54
C GLU A 82 -21.52 -5.86 4.54
N LYS A 83 -21.25 -5.89 3.23
CA LYS A 83 -22.24 -5.57 2.19
C LYS A 83 -23.53 -6.37 2.33
N ASP A 84 -23.43 -7.66 2.60
CA ASP A 84 -24.56 -8.57 2.64
C ASP A 84 -25.12 -8.77 4.06
N LYS A 85 -24.66 -7.98 5.06
CA LYS A 85 -25.11 -8.10 6.44
C LYS A 85 -26.17 -7.07 6.80
N GLY A 86 -27.23 -7.51 7.50
CA GLY A 86 -28.20 -6.60 8.11
C GLY A 86 -27.57 -5.78 9.26
N SER A 87 -28.23 -4.67 9.64
CA SER A 87 -27.71 -3.68 10.59
C SER A 87 -27.24 -4.27 11.92
N VAL A 88 -27.96 -5.23 12.49
CA VAL A 88 -27.61 -5.92 13.75
C VAL A 88 -26.32 -6.73 13.58
N MET A 89 -26.20 -7.47 12.48
CA MET A 89 -25.03 -8.27 12.20
C MET A 89 -23.79 -7.40 11.90
N LYS A 90 -23.97 -6.26 11.25
CA LYS A 90 -22.89 -5.27 11.09
C LYS A 90 -22.35 -4.79 12.44
N PHE A 91 -23.23 -4.39 13.33
CA PHE A 91 -22.83 -3.92 14.66
C PHE A 91 -22.08 -4.97 15.48
N LEU A 92 -22.53 -6.23 15.45
CA LEU A 92 -21.83 -7.33 16.12
C LEU A 92 -20.47 -7.62 15.48
N TYR A 93 -20.41 -7.57 14.14
CA TYR A 93 -19.19 -7.78 13.38
C TYR A 93 -18.16 -6.69 13.69
N ASP A 94 -18.57 -5.43 13.72
CA ASP A 94 -17.74 -4.30 14.11
C ASP A 94 -17.05 -4.51 15.46
N LYS A 95 -17.81 -4.90 16.46
CA LYS A 95 -17.28 -5.16 17.82
C LYS A 95 -16.26 -6.29 17.88
N THR A 96 -16.43 -7.31 17.04
CA THR A 96 -15.59 -8.52 17.07
C THR A 96 -14.47 -8.50 16.06
N PHE A 97 -14.52 -7.60 15.06
CA PHE A 97 -13.58 -7.56 13.97
C PHE A 97 -12.13 -7.39 14.44
N SER A 98 -11.88 -6.38 15.26
CA SER A 98 -10.54 -6.08 15.80
C SER A 98 -9.96 -7.22 16.66
N ASN A 99 -10.83 -8.08 17.24
CA ASN A 99 -10.41 -9.24 18.01
C ASN A 99 -9.98 -10.43 17.13
N SER A 100 -10.38 -10.43 15.86
CA SER A 100 -10.13 -11.53 14.93
C SER A 100 -9.15 -11.16 13.81
N PHE A 101 -8.97 -9.87 13.55
CA PHE A 101 -8.13 -9.35 12.45
C PHE A 101 -7.10 -8.36 12.97
N LYS A 102 -5.87 -8.48 12.51
CA LYS A 102 -4.77 -7.56 12.82
C LYS A 102 -4.05 -7.10 11.56
N SER A 103 -3.72 -5.82 11.54
CA SER A 103 -2.82 -5.21 10.54
C SER A 103 -1.39 -5.24 11.07
N LEU A 104 -0.44 -5.71 10.27
CA LEU A 104 0.97 -5.83 10.63
C LEU A 104 1.86 -5.40 9.47
N VAL A 105 2.88 -4.62 9.77
CA VAL A 105 3.92 -4.22 8.81
C VAL A 105 5.18 -5.03 9.07
N VAL A 106 5.72 -5.65 8.03
CA VAL A 106 6.93 -6.47 8.08
C VAL A 106 8.03 -5.82 7.26
N LEU A 107 9.12 -5.46 7.92
CA LEU A 107 10.35 -5.05 7.24
C LEU A 107 11.08 -6.30 6.75
N ALA A 108 10.93 -6.58 5.45
CA ALA A 108 11.39 -7.82 4.83
C ALA A 108 12.89 -7.84 4.56
N ASN A 109 13.52 -6.66 4.37
CA ASN A 109 14.94 -6.60 4.08
C ASN A 109 15.77 -6.86 5.34
N PRO A 110 16.71 -7.85 5.36
CA PRO A 110 17.54 -8.14 6.51
C PRO A 110 18.47 -6.98 6.89
N LYS A 111 18.80 -6.10 5.92
CA LYS A 111 19.63 -4.90 6.15
C LYS A 111 18.84 -3.70 6.69
N SER A 112 17.54 -3.83 6.91
CA SER A 112 16.72 -2.78 7.54
C SER A 112 17.05 -2.68 9.02
N ILE A 113 17.22 -1.44 9.50
CA ILE A 113 17.36 -1.10 10.92
C ILE A 113 16.10 -0.36 11.34
N LEU A 114 15.38 -0.88 12.33
CA LEU A 114 14.20 -0.21 12.87
C LEU A 114 14.57 0.61 14.12
N LYS A 115 14.36 1.92 14.05
CA LYS A 115 14.48 2.85 15.18
C LYS A 115 13.10 3.38 15.55
N SER A 116 12.45 2.75 16.53
CA SER A 116 11.09 3.10 16.98
C SER A 116 11.02 3.40 18.50
N ARG A 117 12.15 3.75 19.13
CA ARG A 117 12.22 3.95 20.59
C ARG A 117 11.16 4.93 21.10
N TYR A 118 10.97 6.03 20.39
CA TYR A 118 10.08 7.12 20.77
C TYR A 118 8.67 7.00 20.17
N ALA A 119 8.44 6.03 19.30
CA ALA A 119 7.14 5.82 18.67
C ALA A 119 6.06 5.44 19.71
N PRO A 120 4.79 5.80 19.49
CA PRO A 120 3.67 5.33 20.30
C PRO A 120 3.62 3.80 20.37
N LYS A 121 3.13 3.27 21.48
CA LYS A 121 3.09 1.82 21.72
C LYS A 121 2.30 1.08 20.64
N GLU A 122 1.15 1.65 20.25
CA GLU A 122 0.26 1.08 19.23
C GLU A 122 0.94 0.98 17.85
N ILE A 123 1.87 1.88 17.57
CA ILE A 123 2.67 1.90 16.34
C ILE A 123 3.78 0.84 16.42
N LYS A 124 4.52 0.78 17.55
CA LYS A 124 5.60 -0.20 17.76
C LYS A 124 5.11 -1.64 17.62
N GLU A 125 3.92 -1.93 18.13
CA GLU A 125 3.35 -3.28 18.12
C GLU A 125 2.91 -3.72 16.72
N LYS A 126 2.79 -2.79 15.77
CA LYS A 126 2.37 -3.05 14.38
C LYS A 126 3.53 -3.16 13.39
N VAL A 127 4.79 -2.89 13.80
CA VAL A 127 5.93 -2.91 12.89
C VAL A 127 7.00 -3.84 13.44
N ILE A 128 7.33 -4.88 12.68
CA ILE A 128 8.33 -5.87 13.05
C ILE A 128 9.29 -6.17 11.89
N LYS A 129 10.40 -6.81 12.19
CA LYS A 129 11.29 -7.40 11.18
C LYS A 129 10.80 -8.79 10.79
N ALA A 130 11.15 -9.25 9.58
CA ALA A 130 10.70 -10.56 9.06
C ALA A 130 11.12 -11.73 9.94
N ASP A 131 12.33 -11.69 10.52
CA ASP A 131 12.85 -12.70 11.44
C ASP A 131 12.05 -12.82 12.76
N GLN A 132 11.27 -11.80 13.10
CA GLN A 132 10.43 -11.76 14.30
C GLN A 132 9.00 -12.28 14.06
N LEU A 133 8.56 -12.43 12.80
CA LEU A 133 7.17 -12.69 12.43
C LEU A 133 6.59 -13.94 13.13
N ILE A 134 7.29 -15.05 13.07
CA ILE A 134 6.81 -16.31 13.66
C ILE A 134 6.70 -16.19 15.18
N ASN A 135 7.68 -15.57 15.83
CA ASN A 135 7.64 -15.35 17.27
C ASN A 135 6.53 -14.39 17.67
N TYR A 136 6.30 -13.35 16.85
CA TYR A 136 5.18 -12.42 17.05
C TYR A 136 3.84 -13.15 16.99
N ILE A 137 3.60 -13.96 15.95
CA ILE A 137 2.38 -14.75 15.81
C ILE A 137 2.18 -15.66 17.02
N LYS A 138 3.19 -16.46 17.39
CA LYS A 138 3.12 -17.38 18.55
C LYS A 138 2.80 -16.65 19.85
N LYS A 139 3.39 -15.48 20.08
CA LYS A 139 3.16 -14.66 21.27
C LYS A 139 1.73 -14.10 21.36
N HIS A 140 1.10 -13.83 20.21
CA HIS A 140 -0.21 -13.22 20.12
C HIS A 140 -1.32 -14.25 19.84
N GLU A 141 -0.97 -15.53 19.70
CA GLU A 141 -1.95 -16.61 19.59
C GLU A 141 -2.75 -16.69 20.87
N GLN A 142 -4.07 -16.70 20.74
CA GLN A 142 -5.02 -16.84 21.83
C GLN A 142 -5.60 -18.26 21.84
N SER A 143 -6.57 -18.51 22.70
CA SER A 143 -7.33 -19.77 22.66
C SER A 143 -7.90 -19.99 21.26
N ALA A 144 -7.58 -21.13 20.67
CA ALA A 144 -8.04 -21.50 19.34
C ALA A 144 -9.57 -21.62 19.33
N PHE A 145 -10.22 -20.88 18.43
CA PHE A 145 -11.67 -20.98 18.22
C PHE A 145 -12.03 -21.40 16.78
N ARG A 146 -11.04 -21.48 15.89
CA ARG A 146 -11.19 -22.01 14.53
C ARG A 146 -10.50 -23.35 14.43
N ASN A 147 -11.25 -24.36 13.99
CA ASN A 147 -10.66 -25.62 13.57
C ASN A 147 -10.12 -25.53 12.13
N GLN A 148 -9.56 -26.62 11.61
CA GLN A 148 -8.99 -26.64 10.27
C GLN A 148 -10.03 -26.30 9.17
N LYS A 149 -11.26 -26.80 9.30
CA LYS A 149 -12.35 -26.55 8.35
C LYS A 149 -12.73 -25.07 8.34
N ASP A 150 -12.80 -24.44 9.52
CA ASP A 150 -13.11 -23.01 9.64
C ASP A 150 -12.01 -22.13 9.04
N MET A 151 -10.73 -22.52 9.19
CA MET A 151 -9.61 -21.81 8.59
C MET A 151 -9.61 -21.93 7.05
N ILE A 152 -9.97 -23.10 6.50
CA ILE A 152 -10.13 -23.28 5.06
C ILE A 152 -11.28 -22.42 4.55
N ALA A 153 -12.44 -22.47 5.20
CA ALA A 153 -13.58 -21.64 4.83
C ALA A 153 -13.28 -20.13 4.89
N MET A 154 -12.44 -19.71 5.86
CA MET A 154 -11.94 -18.33 5.94
C MET A 154 -11.03 -18.00 4.75
N ALA A 155 -10.11 -18.89 4.37
CA ALA A 155 -9.23 -18.72 3.22
C ALA A 155 -10.03 -18.63 1.92
N ASP A 156 -10.99 -19.54 1.70
CA ASP A 156 -11.87 -19.53 0.53
C ASP A 156 -12.70 -18.24 0.46
N GLY A 157 -13.23 -17.80 1.62
CA GLY A 157 -13.95 -16.54 1.72
C GLY A 157 -13.09 -15.30 1.43
N LEU A 158 -11.81 -15.31 1.77
CA LEU A 158 -10.86 -14.25 1.41
C LEU A 158 -10.54 -14.30 -0.10
N LEU A 159 -10.31 -15.49 -0.62
CA LEU A 159 -10.02 -15.71 -2.04
C LEU A 159 -11.21 -15.35 -2.94
N SER A 160 -12.46 -15.47 -2.46
CA SER A 160 -13.64 -15.07 -3.22
C SER A 160 -13.70 -13.57 -3.54
N TYR A 161 -12.98 -12.73 -2.80
CA TYR A 161 -12.83 -11.30 -3.08
C TYR A 161 -11.63 -11.00 -3.98
N HIS A 162 -10.74 -11.97 -4.23
CA HIS A 162 -9.61 -11.78 -5.10
C HIS A 162 -10.07 -11.60 -6.54
N GLN A 163 -9.66 -10.51 -7.17
CA GLN A 163 -9.89 -10.23 -8.57
C GLN A 163 -8.56 -10.35 -9.32
N LYS A 164 -8.59 -10.93 -10.52
CA LYS A 164 -7.43 -10.83 -11.39
C LYS A 164 -7.21 -9.37 -11.71
N GLN A 165 -6.03 -8.84 -11.42
CA GLN A 165 -5.62 -7.60 -12.05
C GLN A 165 -5.61 -7.88 -13.55
N GLU A 166 -6.43 -7.17 -14.31
CA GLU A 166 -6.23 -7.05 -15.74
C GLU A 166 -4.95 -6.20 -15.90
N ILE A 167 -3.82 -6.86 -15.87
CA ILE A 167 -2.59 -6.25 -16.37
C ILE A 167 -2.84 -6.16 -17.88
N PRO A 168 -2.91 -4.96 -18.47
CA PRO A 168 -2.97 -4.85 -19.92
C PRO A 168 -1.79 -5.69 -20.46
N PRO A 169 -1.99 -6.45 -21.55
CA PRO A 169 -0.95 -7.29 -22.08
C PRO A 169 0.29 -6.43 -22.28
N ILE A 170 1.37 -6.79 -21.59
CA ILE A 170 2.70 -6.27 -21.90
C ILE A 170 2.92 -6.72 -23.33
N GLN A 171 2.82 -5.81 -24.27
CA GLN A 171 3.36 -6.05 -25.60
C GLN A 171 4.86 -6.22 -25.37
N GLU A 172 5.32 -7.47 -25.48
CA GLU A 172 6.74 -7.79 -25.58
C GLU A 172 7.23 -7.21 -26.90
N GLU A 173 7.53 -5.92 -26.92
CA GLU A 173 8.46 -5.38 -27.90
C GLU A 173 9.85 -5.53 -27.32
N ASN A 174 10.49 -6.64 -27.71
CA ASN A 174 11.93 -6.78 -27.71
C ASN A 174 12.54 -5.64 -28.54
N THR A 175 13.06 -4.64 -27.90
CA THR A 175 14.24 -3.91 -28.38
C THR A 175 14.90 -3.24 -27.20
N PHE A 176 16.02 -3.83 -26.76
CA PHE A 176 17.04 -3.11 -26.04
C PHE A 176 17.61 -2.07 -27.00
N GLU A 177 17.19 -0.83 -26.92
CA GLU A 177 17.98 0.30 -27.34
C GLU A 177 18.19 1.21 -26.14
N SER A 178 19.41 1.17 -25.67
CA SER A 178 20.00 2.15 -24.75
C SER A 178 19.97 3.52 -25.42
N ILE A 179 19.56 4.50 -24.66
CA ILE A 179 19.76 5.95 -24.76
C ILE A 179 18.41 6.70 -24.64
N GLU A 180 18.02 7.00 -23.39
CA GLU A 180 17.22 8.20 -23.03
C GLU A 180 16.98 8.27 -21.51
N THR A 181 18.02 8.08 -20.69
CA THR A 181 17.90 7.96 -19.24
C THR A 181 17.83 9.30 -18.47
N ASN A 182 17.99 10.43 -19.13
CA ASN A 182 18.04 11.72 -18.42
C ASN A 182 16.70 12.47 -18.38
N HIS A 183 15.82 12.32 -19.37
CA HIS A 183 14.54 13.05 -19.40
C HIS A 183 13.46 12.40 -18.53
N ASP A 184 13.37 11.07 -18.50
CA ASP A 184 12.37 10.37 -17.72
C ASP A 184 12.64 10.49 -16.21
N ASP A 185 13.90 10.49 -15.79
CA ASP A 185 14.26 10.70 -14.38
C ASP A 185 13.90 12.11 -13.91
N GLN A 186 14.06 13.13 -14.76
CA GLN A 186 13.66 14.51 -14.45
C GLN A 186 12.13 14.64 -14.37
N LEU A 187 11.41 13.99 -15.26
CA LEU A 187 9.94 13.96 -15.25
C LEU A 187 9.40 13.27 -14.00
N ILE A 188 9.99 12.13 -13.63
CA ILE A 188 9.66 11.40 -12.40
C ILE A 188 9.84 12.30 -11.17
N GLU A 189 10.98 12.98 -11.05
CA GLU A 189 11.25 13.87 -9.93
C GLU A 189 10.28 15.06 -9.88
N SER A 190 10.01 15.69 -11.03
CA SER A 190 9.12 16.84 -11.14
C SER A 190 7.68 16.48 -10.75
N LEU A 191 7.16 15.35 -11.25
CA LEU A 191 5.83 14.86 -10.90
C LEU A 191 5.71 14.42 -9.44
N LYS A 192 6.74 13.78 -8.87
CA LYS A 192 6.77 13.44 -7.44
C LYS A 192 6.79 14.68 -6.56
N LYS A 193 7.58 15.69 -6.93
CA LYS A 193 7.64 16.97 -6.23
C LYS A 193 6.30 17.71 -6.27
N TYR A 194 5.69 17.78 -7.45
CA TYR A 194 4.34 18.36 -7.63
C TYR A 194 3.33 17.65 -6.73
N ARG A 195 3.27 16.31 -6.80
CA ARG A 195 2.38 15.49 -5.98
C ARG A 195 2.54 15.76 -4.48
N MET A 196 3.78 15.88 -4.01
CA MET A 196 4.07 16.15 -2.62
C MET A 196 3.59 17.55 -2.20
N ASN A 197 3.87 18.57 -3.01
CA ASN A 197 3.47 19.94 -2.72
C ASN A 197 1.93 20.08 -2.68
N LYS A 198 1.23 19.53 -3.68
CA LYS A 198 -0.25 19.57 -3.71
C LYS A 198 -0.89 18.79 -2.56
N ALA A 199 -0.28 17.70 -2.15
CA ALA A 199 -0.72 16.93 -0.99
C ALA A 199 -0.58 17.75 0.31
N GLN A 200 0.53 18.46 0.49
CA GLN A 200 0.75 19.34 1.63
C GLN A 200 -0.23 20.53 1.62
N GLU A 201 -0.42 21.22 0.48
CA GLU A 201 -1.38 22.31 0.33
C GLU A 201 -2.80 21.89 0.75
N LYS A 202 -3.21 20.66 0.40
CA LYS A 202 -4.55 20.14 0.70
C LYS A 202 -4.65 19.37 2.01
N ASN A 203 -3.55 19.24 2.74
CA ASN A 203 -3.43 18.41 3.94
C ASN A 203 -3.91 16.96 3.70
N LEU A 204 -3.53 16.41 2.55
CA LEU A 204 -3.88 15.08 2.09
C LEU A 204 -2.63 14.23 1.91
N PRO A 205 -2.72 12.90 2.01
CA PRO A 205 -1.63 12.02 1.62
C PRO A 205 -1.33 12.13 0.11
N PRO A 206 -0.05 12.04 -0.32
CA PRO A 206 0.36 12.24 -1.73
C PRO A 206 -0.37 11.37 -2.74
N TYR A 207 -0.70 10.13 -2.41
CA TYR A 207 -1.40 9.20 -3.31
C TYR A 207 -2.88 9.59 -3.56
N TYR A 208 -3.48 10.51 -2.77
CA TYR A 208 -4.79 11.08 -3.11
C TYR A 208 -4.73 11.97 -4.34
N ILE A 209 -3.59 12.59 -4.58
CA ILE A 209 -3.37 13.35 -5.81
C ILE A 209 -3.30 12.36 -6.98
N PHE A 210 -2.30 11.47 -6.97
CA PHE A 210 -2.20 10.27 -7.80
C PHE A 210 -1.23 9.26 -7.16
N ASN A 211 -1.42 7.96 -7.38
CA ASN A 211 -0.59 6.89 -6.83
C ASN A 211 0.63 6.60 -7.74
N ASP A 212 1.51 5.67 -7.33
CA ASP A 212 2.72 5.35 -8.09
C ASP A 212 2.41 4.60 -9.40
N ILE A 213 1.32 3.83 -9.46
CA ILE A 213 0.87 3.18 -10.70
C ILE A 213 0.48 4.26 -11.71
N THR A 214 -0.35 5.21 -11.31
CA THR A 214 -0.74 6.36 -12.13
C THR A 214 0.47 7.20 -12.53
N LEU A 215 1.45 7.41 -11.64
CA LEU A 215 2.70 8.09 -11.97
C LEU A 215 3.45 7.39 -13.10
N ASN A 216 3.60 6.06 -12.99
CA ASN A 216 4.29 5.27 -14.01
C ASN A 216 3.55 5.28 -15.36
N GLU A 217 2.22 5.26 -15.34
CA GLU A 217 1.43 5.41 -16.56
C GLU A 217 1.59 6.79 -17.19
N ILE A 218 1.60 7.88 -16.40
CA ILE A 218 1.86 9.24 -16.92
C ILE A 218 3.24 9.31 -17.60
N ILE A 219 4.26 8.68 -17.02
CA ILE A 219 5.62 8.65 -17.56
C ILE A 219 5.66 7.84 -18.86
N ALA A 220 4.99 6.68 -18.88
CA ALA A 220 4.96 5.80 -20.05
C ALA A 220 4.19 6.41 -21.24
N TYR A 221 3.04 7.05 -20.99
CA TYR A 221 2.17 7.58 -22.05
C TYR A 221 2.47 9.04 -22.39
N LYS A 222 3.12 9.82 -21.51
CA LYS A 222 3.42 11.25 -21.68
C LYS A 222 2.23 12.04 -22.27
N PRO A 223 1.06 12.05 -21.60
CA PRO A 223 -0.12 12.70 -22.15
C PRO A 223 0.12 14.18 -22.41
N THR A 224 -0.39 14.69 -23.50
CA THR A 224 -0.26 16.09 -23.92
C THR A 224 -1.57 16.85 -23.84
N THR A 225 -2.70 16.13 -23.70
CA THR A 225 -4.05 16.68 -23.61
C THR A 225 -4.81 16.14 -22.40
N ILE A 226 -5.86 16.85 -21.98
CA ILE A 226 -6.76 16.39 -20.90
C ILE A 226 -7.45 15.07 -21.25
N GLU A 227 -7.82 14.89 -22.53
CA GLU A 227 -8.45 13.65 -23.01
C GLU A 227 -7.51 12.44 -22.85
N GLU A 228 -6.23 12.59 -23.17
CA GLU A 228 -5.22 11.56 -22.98
C GLU A 228 -4.98 11.28 -21.49
N LEU A 229 -4.97 12.33 -20.66
CA LEU A 229 -4.82 12.19 -19.21
C LEU A 229 -6.03 11.49 -18.58
N LEU A 230 -7.25 11.72 -19.09
CA LEU A 230 -8.47 11.00 -18.67
C LEU A 230 -8.43 9.50 -18.99
N ALA A 231 -7.67 9.10 -20.01
CA ALA A 231 -7.51 7.69 -20.37
C ALA A 231 -6.58 6.95 -19.37
N ILE A 232 -5.79 7.68 -18.59
CA ILE A 232 -4.88 7.10 -17.59
C ILE A 232 -5.66 6.63 -16.38
N LYS A 233 -5.44 5.38 -15.97
CA LYS A 233 -6.09 4.79 -14.81
C LYS A 233 -5.77 5.58 -13.53
N GLY A 234 -6.82 6.02 -12.84
CA GLY A 234 -6.70 6.82 -11.61
C GLY A 234 -6.78 8.33 -11.83
N PHE A 235 -6.89 8.80 -13.09
CA PHE A 235 -7.25 10.16 -13.46
C PHE A 235 -8.67 10.21 -14.00
N GLY A 236 -9.64 10.36 -13.11
CA GLY A 236 -11.02 10.64 -13.48
C GLY A 236 -11.27 12.15 -13.71
N PRO A 237 -12.48 12.56 -14.22
CA PRO A 237 -12.80 13.95 -14.55
C PRO A 237 -12.46 14.95 -13.43
N LYS A 238 -12.80 14.65 -12.18
CA LYS A 238 -12.50 15.52 -11.03
C LYS A 238 -11.00 15.74 -10.80
N LYS A 239 -10.17 14.72 -11.03
CA LYS A 239 -8.71 14.87 -10.87
C LYS A 239 -8.10 15.63 -12.03
N CYS A 240 -8.61 15.45 -13.23
CA CYS A 240 -8.22 16.26 -14.37
C CYS A 240 -8.57 17.74 -14.16
N ASP A 241 -9.76 18.04 -13.64
CA ASP A 241 -10.17 19.42 -13.29
C ASP A 241 -9.24 20.06 -12.25
N TRP A 242 -8.74 19.28 -11.29
CA TRP A 242 -7.95 19.82 -10.18
C TRP A 242 -6.45 19.86 -10.43
N TYR A 243 -5.92 18.95 -11.23
CA TYR A 243 -4.49 18.70 -11.35
C TYR A 243 -4.02 18.54 -12.81
N GLY A 244 -4.95 18.43 -13.77
CA GLY A 244 -4.65 18.04 -15.13
C GLY A 244 -3.72 19.03 -15.82
N GLU A 245 -4.06 20.30 -15.84
CA GLU A 245 -3.22 21.34 -16.50
C GLU A 245 -1.83 21.44 -15.88
N ASP A 246 -1.73 21.44 -14.54
CA ASP A 246 -0.44 21.49 -13.87
C ASP A 246 0.47 20.30 -14.29
N ILE A 247 -0.11 19.10 -14.43
CA ILE A 247 0.62 17.89 -14.84
C ILE A 247 1.03 17.97 -16.32
N LEU A 248 0.14 18.41 -17.18
CA LEU A 248 0.45 18.61 -18.60
C LEU A 248 1.53 19.65 -18.80
N ASP A 249 1.53 20.73 -18.02
CA ASP A 249 2.58 21.75 -18.08
C ASP A 249 3.94 21.20 -17.64
N ILE A 250 3.98 20.34 -16.61
CA ILE A 250 5.21 19.66 -16.20
C ILE A 250 5.72 18.76 -17.34
N ILE A 251 4.85 18.01 -18.00
CA ILE A 251 5.24 17.13 -19.12
C ILE A 251 5.75 17.93 -20.32
N ARG A 252 5.10 19.06 -20.63
CA ARG A 252 5.49 19.93 -21.77
C ARG A 252 6.78 20.72 -21.52
N SER A 253 7.17 20.91 -20.25
CA SER A 253 8.34 21.70 -19.87
C SER A 253 9.66 20.92 -19.89
N LEU A 254 9.61 19.64 -20.10
CA LEU A 254 10.72 18.69 -20.15
C LEU A 254 10.85 18.05 -21.52
#